data_bdcf2666fcbe7cea29c498b180e12b01
#
_entry.id   bdcf2666fcbe7cea29c498b180e12b01
#
_cell.length_a   1.000
_cell.length_b   1.000
_cell.length_c   1.000
_cell.angle_alpha   90.00
_cell.angle_beta   90.00
_cell.angle_gamma   90.00
#
_symmetry.space_group_name_H-M   'P 1'
#
loop_
_entity.id
_entity.type
_entity.pdbx_description
1 polymer ?
#
loop_
_entity_poly.entity_id
_entity_poly.type
_entity_poly.pdbx_seq_one_letter_code
_entity_poly.pdbx_strand_id
1 'polypeptide(L)'
;LRPEWHSEDDEAGAIKVVMTGAASDTAEWQSHIGKRAKARRELLAKRAKDPKDPLKLVIVRDMWLTGFDAPCMHTMYVDKPMQGHGLMQAIARVNRVFSNKPAGLVVDYIGIAQNLKSALGQYSGRDQEQTGIDEAEAVRVLQERHEIVRAMFRPNTAGGFDYRAALRAETPAGQRLAVMAGAIDWILTLQ
;
A
#
# COMPACT_ATOMS: atom_id res chain seq x y z
N LEU A 1 -3.72 7.30 -11.76
CA LEU A 1 -4.91 6.49 -11.49
C LEU A 1 -5.06 5.46 -12.60
N ARG A 2 -5.59 4.30 -12.28
CA ARG A 2 -5.79 3.17 -13.16
C ARG A 2 -7.30 2.93 -13.33
N PRO A 3 -7.98 3.61 -14.27
CA PRO A 3 -9.43 3.48 -14.45
C PRO A 3 -9.86 2.04 -14.72
N GLU A 4 -9.02 1.24 -15.37
CA GLU A 4 -9.24 -0.17 -15.65
C GLU A 4 -9.31 -1.06 -14.40
N TRP A 5 -8.88 -0.55 -13.24
CA TRP A 5 -9.00 -1.26 -11.96
C TRP A 5 -10.37 -1.08 -11.32
N HIS A 6 -11.10 -0.03 -11.72
CA HIS A 6 -12.43 0.25 -11.21
C HIS A 6 -13.49 -0.59 -11.95
N SER A 7 -14.51 -1.02 -11.22
CA SER A 7 -15.75 -1.60 -11.76
C SER A 7 -16.87 -1.37 -10.76
N GLU A 8 -18.05 -1.01 -11.24
CA GLU A 8 -19.26 -0.94 -10.42
C GLU A 8 -19.80 -2.33 -10.08
N ASP A 9 -19.51 -3.32 -10.93
CA ASP A 9 -19.85 -4.72 -10.67
C ASP A 9 -18.99 -5.27 -9.53
N ASP A 10 -19.63 -5.78 -8.49
CA ASP A 10 -18.95 -6.35 -7.32
C ASP A 10 -18.20 -7.65 -7.63
N GLU A 11 -18.54 -8.34 -8.72
CA GLU A 11 -17.83 -9.54 -9.20
C GLU A 11 -16.59 -9.20 -10.05
N ALA A 12 -16.41 -7.94 -10.43
CA ALA A 12 -15.33 -7.47 -11.28
C ALA A 12 -14.50 -6.36 -10.62
N GLY A 13 -13.41 -5.94 -11.29
CA GLY A 13 -12.51 -4.88 -10.86
C GLY A 13 -11.46 -5.32 -9.83
N ALA A 14 -10.36 -4.60 -9.83
CA ALA A 14 -9.18 -4.86 -8.98
C ALA A 14 -9.17 -4.05 -7.68
N ILE A 15 -10.03 -3.03 -7.54
CA ILE A 15 -10.16 -2.18 -6.35
C ILE A 15 -11.60 -2.21 -5.85
N LYS A 16 -11.77 -2.45 -4.56
CA LYS A 16 -13.09 -2.40 -3.89
C LYS A 16 -13.01 -1.71 -2.53
N VAL A 17 -14.09 -1.04 -2.16
CA VAL A 17 -14.30 -0.47 -0.83
C VAL A 17 -15.23 -1.38 -0.05
N VAL A 18 -14.86 -1.69 1.20
CA VAL A 18 -15.69 -2.45 2.14
C VAL A 18 -15.94 -1.60 3.38
N MET A 19 -17.18 -1.21 3.59
CA MET A 19 -17.60 -0.38 4.71
C MET A 19 -18.99 -0.75 5.21
N THR A 20 -19.29 -0.33 6.43
CA THR A 20 -20.66 -0.33 6.96
C THR A 20 -21.35 0.97 6.62
N GLY A 21 -22.59 0.90 6.20
CA GLY A 21 -23.41 2.08 5.94
C GLY A 21 -24.05 2.66 7.20
N ALA A 22 -24.21 3.97 7.20
CA ALA A 22 -25.02 4.71 8.14
C ALA A 22 -26.11 5.50 7.41
N ALA A 23 -27.20 5.82 8.10
CA ALA A 23 -28.30 6.58 7.51
C ALA A 23 -27.90 8.00 7.07
N SER A 24 -26.82 8.52 7.64
CA SER A 24 -26.25 9.83 7.33
C SER A 24 -25.28 9.85 6.17
N ASP A 25 -24.98 8.69 5.55
CA ASP A 25 -24.01 8.60 4.49
C ASP A 25 -24.52 9.28 3.21
N THR A 26 -23.62 9.94 2.50
CA THR A 26 -23.93 10.61 1.23
C THR A 26 -24.27 9.59 0.13
N ALA A 27 -25.00 10.05 -0.91
CA ALA A 27 -25.37 9.20 -2.05
C ALA A 27 -24.15 8.55 -2.73
N GLU A 28 -23.01 9.25 -2.78
CA GLU A 28 -21.77 8.73 -3.34
C GLU A 28 -21.26 7.51 -2.58
N TRP A 29 -21.36 7.51 -1.24
CA TRP A 29 -20.91 6.38 -0.41
C TRP A 29 -21.87 5.20 -0.51
N GLN A 30 -23.16 5.45 -0.82
CA GLN A 30 -24.16 4.39 -0.98
C GLN A 30 -23.77 3.40 -2.09
N SER A 31 -23.07 3.83 -3.13
CA SER A 31 -22.55 2.97 -4.20
C SER A 31 -21.57 1.92 -3.65
N HIS A 32 -20.80 2.27 -2.62
CA HIS A 32 -19.82 1.38 -1.98
C HIS A 32 -20.43 0.47 -0.90
N ILE A 33 -21.62 0.81 -0.40
CA ILE A 33 -22.34 0.02 0.60
C ILE A 33 -23.23 -1.03 -0.09
N GLY A 34 -23.92 -0.60 -1.14
CA GLY A 34 -24.86 -1.41 -1.93
C GLY A 34 -26.18 -1.71 -1.22
N LYS A 35 -27.23 -1.95 -2.00
CA LYS A 35 -28.57 -2.28 -1.49
C LYS A 35 -28.63 -3.58 -0.68
N ARG A 36 -27.73 -4.53 -0.95
CA ARG A 36 -27.61 -5.82 -0.24
C ARG A 36 -26.27 -5.90 0.50
N ALA A 37 -26.04 -4.96 1.40
CA ALA A 37 -24.76 -4.75 2.07
C ALA A 37 -24.12 -6.02 2.68
N LYS A 38 -24.92 -6.92 3.25
CA LYS A 38 -24.40 -8.20 3.80
C LYS A 38 -23.91 -9.12 2.69
N ALA A 39 -24.74 -9.38 1.67
CA ALA A 39 -24.38 -10.26 0.56
C ALA A 39 -23.17 -9.71 -0.22
N ARG A 40 -23.11 -8.39 -0.43
CA ARG A 40 -21.96 -7.73 -1.04
C ARG A 40 -20.68 -7.95 -0.25
N ARG A 41 -20.70 -7.76 1.07
CA ARG A 41 -19.53 -8.00 1.92
C ARG A 41 -19.08 -9.46 1.91
N GLU A 42 -20.01 -10.41 1.88
CA GLU A 42 -19.72 -11.84 1.77
C GLU A 42 -19.05 -12.18 0.43
N LEU A 43 -19.56 -11.62 -0.67
CA LEU A 43 -18.96 -11.75 -2.01
C LEU A 43 -17.53 -11.19 -2.03
N LEU A 44 -17.35 -9.96 -1.59
CA LEU A 44 -16.03 -9.32 -1.58
C LEU A 44 -15.06 -10.06 -0.62
N ALA A 45 -15.55 -10.60 0.49
CA ALA A 45 -14.76 -11.44 1.37
C ALA A 45 -14.30 -12.74 0.69
N LYS A 46 -15.16 -13.37 -0.12
CA LYS A 46 -14.81 -14.54 -0.90
C LYS A 46 -13.73 -14.20 -1.93
N ARG A 47 -13.92 -13.12 -2.68
CA ARG A 47 -12.94 -12.64 -3.67
C ARG A 47 -11.58 -12.33 -3.02
N ALA A 48 -11.57 -11.61 -1.91
CA ALA A 48 -10.34 -11.24 -1.20
C ALA A 48 -9.57 -12.43 -0.61
N LYS A 49 -10.23 -13.57 -0.40
CA LYS A 49 -9.60 -14.83 0.06
C LYS A 49 -9.08 -15.71 -1.07
N ASP A 50 -9.50 -15.45 -2.29
CA ASP A 50 -9.06 -16.22 -3.46
C ASP A 50 -7.79 -15.58 -4.05
N PRO A 51 -6.63 -16.24 -3.97
CA PRO A 51 -5.38 -15.68 -4.52
C PRO A 51 -5.37 -15.56 -6.05
N LYS A 52 -6.33 -16.19 -6.74
CA LYS A 52 -6.48 -16.12 -8.20
C LYS A 52 -7.45 -15.03 -8.66
N ASP A 53 -8.23 -14.46 -7.73
CA ASP A 53 -9.16 -13.37 -8.06
C ASP A 53 -8.36 -12.12 -8.53
N PRO A 54 -8.84 -11.39 -9.54
CA PRO A 54 -8.21 -10.14 -9.98
C PRO A 54 -8.26 -9.01 -8.96
N LEU A 55 -8.98 -9.16 -7.84
CA LEU A 55 -9.03 -8.17 -6.76
C LEU A 55 -7.65 -7.99 -6.12
N LYS A 56 -7.09 -6.79 -6.23
CA LYS A 56 -5.73 -6.45 -5.75
C LYS A 56 -5.71 -5.54 -4.53
N LEU A 57 -6.70 -4.67 -4.41
CA LEU A 57 -6.74 -3.66 -3.36
C LEU A 57 -8.13 -3.59 -2.74
N VAL A 58 -8.19 -3.72 -1.43
CA VAL A 58 -9.41 -3.52 -0.66
C VAL A 58 -9.20 -2.36 0.30
N ILE A 59 -10.07 -1.37 0.22
CA ILE A 59 -10.07 -0.21 1.11
C ILE A 59 -11.09 -0.47 2.21
N VAL A 60 -10.64 -0.44 3.45
CA VAL A 60 -11.48 -0.65 4.63
C VAL A 60 -11.27 0.48 5.64
N ARG A 61 -12.27 0.76 6.46
CA ARG A 61 -12.12 1.68 7.60
C ARG A 61 -11.89 0.89 8.90
N ASP A 62 -12.87 0.07 9.29
CA ASP A 62 -12.86 -0.75 10.50
C ASP A 62 -13.20 -2.21 10.22
N MET A 63 -13.91 -2.43 9.11
CA MET A 63 -14.27 -3.77 8.65
C MET A 63 -13.03 -4.61 8.36
N TRP A 64 -13.11 -5.89 8.69
CA TRP A 64 -12.06 -6.88 8.44
C TRP A 64 -10.75 -6.71 9.23
N LEU A 65 -10.60 -5.65 10.01
CA LEU A 65 -9.44 -5.51 10.90
C LEU A 65 -9.47 -6.56 12.02
N THR A 66 -10.68 -7.02 12.38
CA THR A 66 -10.90 -8.12 13.32
C THR A 66 -11.76 -9.21 12.67
N GLY A 67 -11.54 -10.47 13.02
CA GLY A 67 -12.38 -11.59 12.59
C GLY A 67 -12.29 -12.00 11.12
N PHE A 68 -11.59 -11.28 10.27
CA PHE A 68 -11.40 -11.62 8.86
C PHE A 68 -10.08 -12.34 8.63
N ASP A 69 -10.10 -13.43 7.91
CA ASP A 69 -8.93 -14.24 7.59
C ASP A 69 -8.74 -14.37 6.09
N ALA A 70 -7.63 -13.79 5.57
CA ALA A 70 -7.21 -13.86 4.18
C ALA A 70 -5.68 -13.96 4.09
N PRO A 71 -5.11 -15.16 4.26
CA PRO A 71 -3.66 -15.36 4.30
C PRO A 71 -2.92 -14.92 3.02
N CYS A 72 -3.62 -14.89 1.88
CA CYS A 72 -3.08 -14.43 0.60
C CYS A 72 -2.81 -12.91 0.56
N MET A 73 -3.43 -12.11 1.43
CA MET A 73 -3.15 -10.67 1.50
C MET A 73 -1.71 -10.42 1.92
N HIS A 74 -0.98 -9.61 1.15
CA HIS A 74 0.44 -9.39 1.34
C HIS A 74 0.74 -8.10 2.11
N THR A 75 0.13 -6.99 1.70
CA THR A 75 0.51 -5.66 2.18
C THR A 75 -0.68 -4.96 2.84
N MET A 76 -0.44 -4.36 3.99
CA MET A 76 -1.37 -3.45 4.66
C MET A 76 -0.82 -2.03 4.60
N TYR A 77 -1.61 -1.12 4.04
CA TYR A 77 -1.35 0.32 4.05
C TYR A 77 -2.17 0.93 5.19
N VAL A 78 -1.48 1.56 6.14
CA VAL A 78 -2.12 2.13 7.32
C VAL A 78 -2.17 3.65 7.20
N ASP A 79 -3.39 4.17 7.05
CA ASP A 79 -3.70 5.61 6.95
C ASP A 79 -4.76 6.01 8.01
N LYS A 80 -4.79 5.28 9.12
CA LYS A 80 -5.68 5.52 10.25
C LYS A 80 -4.92 5.33 11.56
N PRO A 81 -5.02 6.26 12.53
CA PRO A 81 -4.43 6.07 13.85
C PRO A 81 -4.93 4.80 14.52
N MET A 82 -4.01 3.93 14.89
CA MET A 82 -4.28 2.65 15.56
C MET A 82 -3.32 2.46 16.72
N GLN A 83 -3.78 1.83 17.79
CA GLN A 83 -2.98 1.63 19.00
C GLN A 83 -3.25 0.26 19.63
N GLY A 84 -2.29 -0.19 20.45
CA GLY A 84 -2.41 -1.36 21.30
C GLY A 84 -2.90 -2.63 20.59
N HIS A 85 -3.82 -3.32 21.22
CA HIS A 85 -4.35 -4.60 20.73
C HIS A 85 -5.02 -4.51 19.35
N GLY A 86 -5.72 -3.41 19.04
CA GLY A 86 -6.35 -3.21 17.73
C GLY A 86 -5.35 -3.14 16.58
N LEU A 87 -4.21 -2.47 16.80
CA LEU A 87 -3.11 -2.41 15.84
C LEU A 87 -2.50 -3.81 15.62
N MET A 88 -2.22 -4.54 16.70
CA MET A 88 -1.67 -5.90 16.62
C MET A 88 -2.61 -6.86 15.90
N GLN A 89 -3.91 -6.79 16.17
CA GLN A 89 -4.89 -7.60 15.46
C GLN A 89 -4.95 -7.29 13.97
N ALA A 90 -4.86 -6.02 13.58
CA ALA A 90 -4.86 -5.62 12.18
C ALA A 90 -3.61 -6.14 11.45
N ILE A 91 -2.43 -5.95 12.04
CA ILE A 91 -1.16 -6.44 11.47
C ILE A 91 -1.17 -7.96 11.32
N ALA A 92 -1.69 -8.69 12.29
CA ALA A 92 -1.81 -10.15 12.23
C ALA A 92 -2.65 -10.65 11.04
N ARG A 93 -3.45 -9.79 10.39
CA ARG A 93 -4.22 -10.17 9.19
C ARG A 93 -3.33 -10.39 7.98
N VAL A 94 -2.30 -9.59 7.81
CA VAL A 94 -1.36 -9.70 6.68
C VAL A 94 -0.09 -10.46 7.05
N ASN A 95 0.32 -10.45 8.32
CA ASN A 95 1.52 -11.10 8.80
C ASN A 95 1.31 -12.62 8.97
N ARG A 96 1.10 -13.30 7.86
CA ARG A 96 0.92 -14.76 7.79
C ARG A 96 1.75 -15.35 6.68
N VAL A 97 2.31 -16.52 6.95
CA VAL A 97 2.95 -17.36 5.93
C VAL A 97 1.88 -17.90 4.99
N PHE A 98 2.07 -17.75 3.69
CA PHE A 98 1.14 -18.28 2.68
C PHE A 98 1.87 -18.48 1.34
N SER A 99 1.89 -19.69 0.82
CA SER A 99 2.64 -20.03 -0.40
C SER A 99 4.10 -19.54 -0.31
N ASN A 100 4.53 -18.68 -1.22
CA ASN A 100 5.88 -18.11 -1.24
C ASN A 100 6.02 -16.82 -0.41
N LYS A 101 4.97 -16.42 0.31
CA LYS A 101 4.99 -15.26 1.20
C LYS A 101 5.45 -15.66 2.59
N PRO A 102 6.66 -15.27 3.04
CA PRO A 102 7.17 -15.64 4.38
C PRO A 102 6.52 -14.80 5.49
N ALA A 103 6.10 -13.57 5.19
CA ALA A 103 5.48 -12.64 6.12
C ALA A 103 4.64 -11.59 5.37
N GLY A 104 3.91 -10.75 6.10
CA GLY A 104 3.24 -9.57 5.54
C GLY A 104 4.10 -8.33 5.58
N LEU A 105 3.76 -7.36 4.74
CA LEU A 105 4.36 -6.02 4.74
C LEU A 105 3.35 -5.02 5.31
N VAL A 106 3.81 -4.14 6.19
CA VAL A 106 3.03 -3.00 6.68
C VAL A 106 3.67 -1.72 6.20
N VAL A 107 2.91 -0.90 5.53
CA VAL A 107 3.31 0.45 5.08
C VAL A 107 2.55 1.45 5.93
N ASP A 108 3.28 2.28 6.65
CA ASP A 108 2.76 3.23 7.61
C ASP A 108 2.87 4.67 7.07
N TYR A 109 1.73 5.32 6.83
CA TYR A 109 1.68 6.71 6.34
C TYR A 109 1.55 7.76 7.44
N ILE A 110 1.28 7.36 8.67
CA ILE A 110 0.92 8.28 9.76
C ILE A 110 1.79 8.14 11.01
N GLY A 111 2.86 7.34 10.94
CA GLY A 111 3.84 7.22 12.04
C GLY A 111 3.35 6.37 13.22
N ILE A 112 2.65 5.25 12.96
CA ILE A 112 2.23 4.31 14.01
C ILE A 112 3.36 3.40 14.52
N ALA A 113 4.55 3.48 13.92
CA ALA A 113 5.68 2.61 14.26
C ALA A 113 6.02 2.66 15.76
N GLN A 114 5.95 3.82 16.41
CA GLN A 114 6.15 3.95 17.86
C GLN A 114 5.04 3.24 18.65
N ASN A 115 3.79 3.35 18.21
CA ASN A 115 2.67 2.65 18.82
C ASN A 115 2.81 1.12 18.66
N LEU A 116 3.37 0.68 17.54
CA LEU A 116 3.68 -0.72 17.28
C LEU A 116 4.78 -1.23 18.22
N LYS A 117 5.89 -0.49 18.35
CA LYS A 117 6.97 -0.82 19.29
C LYS A 117 6.44 -0.90 20.75
N SER A 118 5.60 0.04 21.14
CA SER A 118 4.97 0.04 22.47
C SER A 118 4.02 -1.13 22.67
N ALA A 119 3.23 -1.49 21.68
CA ALA A 119 2.32 -2.63 21.74
C ALA A 119 3.08 -3.96 21.79
N LEU A 120 4.16 -4.09 21.02
CA LEU A 120 5.04 -5.26 21.02
C LEU A 120 5.83 -5.41 22.33
N GLY A 121 6.16 -4.30 23.01
CA GLY A 121 6.81 -4.31 24.32
C GLY A 121 6.00 -5.02 25.40
N GLN A 122 4.69 -5.19 25.16
CA GLN A 122 3.80 -5.98 26.03
C GLN A 122 3.78 -7.47 25.68
N TYR A 123 4.36 -7.86 24.54
CA TYR A 123 4.53 -9.24 24.10
C TYR A 123 5.99 -9.66 24.23
N SER A 124 6.29 -10.95 24.24
CA SER A 124 7.60 -11.49 24.59
C SER A 124 8.77 -10.90 23.79
N GLY A 125 9.93 -10.72 24.43
CA GLY A 125 11.11 -10.07 23.88
C GLY A 125 11.67 -10.65 22.57
N ARG A 126 11.31 -11.90 22.20
CA ARG A 126 11.70 -12.51 20.92
C ARG A 126 10.99 -11.88 19.70
N ASP A 127 9.79 -11.34 19.89
CA ASP A 127 9.02 -10.74 18.80
C ASP A 127 9.45 -9.27 18.55
N GLN A 128 10.17 -8.66 19.50
CA GLN A 128 10.64 -7.27 19.38
C GLN A 128 11.82 -7.11 18.42
N GLU A 129 12.72 -8.08 18.35
CA GLU A 129 13.94 -8.02 17.52
C GLU A 129 13.65 -8.15 16.01
N GLN A 130 12.51 -8.75 15.66
CA GLN A 130 12.12 -8.98 14.25
C GLN A 130 11.11 -7.94 13.71
N THR A 131 10.66 -7.02 14.53
CA THR A 131 9.59 -6.08 14.16
C THR A 131 10.11 -4.66 14.03
N GLY A 132 10.14 -4.23 12.81
CA GLY A 132 10.51 -2.88 12.41
C GLY A 132 11.98 -2.80 11.97
N ILE A 133 12.17 -2.36 10.75
CA ILE A 133 13.48 -1.90 10.29
C ILE A 133 13.78 -0.63 11.11
N ASP A 134 14.95 -0.56 11.73
CA ASP A 134 15.41 0.67 12.39
C ASP A 134 15.37 1.83 11.39
N GLU A 135 14.92 2.99 11.82
CA GLU A 135 14.82 4.18 10.97
C GLU A 135 16.16 4.47 10.26
N ALA A 136 17.27 4.33 10.96
CA ALA A 136 18.61 4.51 10.39
C ALA A 136 18.88 3.47 9.30
N GLU A 137 18.48 2.23 9.48
CA GLU A 137 18.62 1.17 8.47
C GLU A 137 17.70 1.42 7.27
N ALA A 138 16.46 1.86 7.50
CA ALA A 138 15.53 2.22 6.43
C ALA A 138 16.08 3.39 5.58
N VAL A 139 16.62 4.42 6.24
CA VAL A 139 17.28 5.56 5.57
C VAL A 139 18.50 5.09 4.77
N ARG A 140 19.33 4.22 5.35
CA ARG A 140 20.51 3.66 4.66
C ARG A 140 20.11 2.92 3.39
N VAL A 141 19.12 2.03 3.48
CA VAL A 141 18.62 1.28 2.31
C VAL A 141 18.01 2.22 1.28
N LEU A 142 17.26 3.24 1.70
CA LEU A 142 16.71 4.25 0.79
C LEU A 142 17.82 5.02 0.06
N GLN A 143 18.85 5.44 0.78
CA GLN A 143 20.02 6.13 0.20
C GLN A 143 20.74 5.24 -0.80
N GLU A 144 21.00 3.98 -0.48
CA GLU A 144 21.62 3.01 -1.37
C GLU A 144 20.78 2.85 -2.66
N ARG A 145 19.46 2.67 -2.55
CA ARG A 145 18.57 2.54 -3.71
C ARG A 145 18.52 3.83 -4.53
N HIS A 146 18.50 4.97 -3.86
CA HIS A 146 18.55 6.27 -4.53
C HIS A 146 19.84 6.44 -5.35
N GLU A 147 21.02 6.07 -4.79
CA GLU A 147 22.29 6.14 -5.51
C GLU A 147 22.32 5.20 -6.72
N ILE A 148 21.75 3.99 -6.61
CA ILE A 148 21.63 3.05 -7.74
C ILE A 148 20.79 3.68 -8.85
N VAL A 149 19.61 4.20 -8.55
CA VAL A 149 18.72 4.84 -9.53
C VAL A 149 19.39 6.07 -10.14
N ARG A 150 20.04 6.89 -9.31
CA ARG A 150 20.78 8.06 -9.78
C ARG A 150 21.91 7.69 -10.75
N ALA A 151 22.64 6.61 -10.46
CA ALA A 151 23.72 6.12 -11.32
C ALA A 151 23.20 5.66 -12.69
N MET A 152 21.99 5.12 -12.77
CA MET A 152 21.35 4.73 -14.05
C MET A 152 21.16 5.94 -14.98
N PHE A 153 20.86 7.11 -14.44
CA PHE A 153 20.68 8.33 -15.23
C PHE A 153 21.98 9.05 -15.58
N ARG A 154 23.06 8.81 -14.87
CA ARG A 154 24.38 9.47 -15.07
C ARG A 154 24.26 11.01 -15.19
N PRO A 155 23.58 11.70 -14.29
CA PRO A 155 23.13 13.09 -14.51
C PRO A 155 24.27 14.12 -14.63
N ASN A 156 25.50 13.74 -14.30
CA ASN A 156 26.69 14.63 -14.33
C ASN A 156 27.71 14.21 -15.39
N THR A 157 27.37 13.32 -16.33
CA THR A 157 28.28 12.83 -17.36
C THR A 157 27.80 13.20 -18.75
N ALA A 158 28.74 13.40 -19.69
CA ALA A 158 28.40 13.56 -21.10
C ALA A 158 27.66 12.30 -21.58
N GLY A 159 26.44 12.48 -22.13
CA GLY A 159 25.59 11.39 -22.56
C GLY A 159 24.71 10.78 -21.45
N GLY A 160 24.64 11.42 -20.28
CA GLY A 160 23.66 11.08 -19.24
C GLY A 160 22.38 11.87 -19.37
N PHE A 161 21.33 11.46 -18.64
CA PHE A 161 20.05 12.14 -18.61
C PHE A 161 19.85 12.92 -17.29
N ASP A 162 19.67 14.23 -17.35
CA ASP A 162 19.42 15.07 -16.16
C ASP A 162 17.93 15.21 -15.85
N TYR A 163 17.42 14.33 -15.00
CA TYR A 163 16.04 14.34 -14.51
C TYR A 163 15.75 15.44 -13.46
N ARG A 164 16.80 16.06 -12.89
CA ARG A 164 16.68 17.00 -11.75
C ARG A 164 15.91 18.25 -12.11
N ALA A 165 15.86 18.61 -13.39
CA ALA A 165 15.05 19.74 -13.85
C ALA A 165 13.56 19.57 -13.52
N ALA A 166 13.03 18.34 -13.52
CA ALA A 166 11.64 18.07 -13.17
C ALA A 166 11.35 18.24 -11.67
N LEU A 167 12.36 18.18 -10.81
CA LEU A 167 12.24 18.27 -9.35
C LEU A 167 12.26 19.70 -8.83
N ARG A 168 12.59 20.69 -9.68
CA ARG A 168 12.62 22.10 -9.28
C ARG A 168 11.20 22.64 -9.17
N ALA A 169 10.91 23.37 -8.08
CA ALA A 169 9.57 23.89 -7.79
C ALA A 169 9.08 24.86 -8.88
N GLU A 170 9.97 25.66 -9.44
CA GLU A 170 9.71 26.68 -10.48
C GLU A 170 9.53 26.12 -11.89
N THR A 171 9.78 24.82 -12.10
CA THR A 171 9.67 24.21 -13.44
C THR A 171 8.21 24.09 -13.87
N PRO A 172 7.81 24.65 -15.03
CA PRO A 172 6.44 24.54 -15.53
C PRO A 172 5.97 23.09 -15.72
N ALA A 173 4.68 22.83 -15.51
CA ALA A 173 4.13 21.47 -15.55
C ALA A 173 4.40 20.74 -16.88
N GLY A 174 4.32 21.45 -18.02
CA GLY A 174 4.64 20.86 -19.34
C GLY A 174 6.09 20.42 -19.46
N GLN A 175 7.03 21.20 -18.93
CA GLN A 175 8.44 20.82 -18.91
C GLN A 175 8.72 19.66 -17.98
N ARG A 176 8.06 19.59 -16.80
CA ARG A 176 8.16 18.42 -15.91
C ARG A 176 7.70 17.16 -16.61
N LEU A 177 6.58 17.23 -17.34
CA LEU A 177 6.06 16.06 -18.06
C LEU A 177 7.03 15.62 -19.17
N ALA A 178 7.63 16.55 -19.91
CA ALA A 178 8.63 16.26 -20.95
C ALA A 178 9.88 15.59 -20.34
N VAL A 179 10.38 16.09 -19.21
CA VAL A 179 11.52 15.46 -18.51
C VAL A 179 11.14 14.06 -18.02
N MET A 180 9.94 13.85 -17.49
CA MET A 180 9.49 12.53 -17.06
C MET A 180 9.37 11.54 -18.22
N ALA A 181 8.84 11.97 -19.37
CA ALA A 181 8.78 11.14 -20.57
C ALA A 181 10.19 10.77 -21.05
N GLY A 182 11.09 11.76 -21.15
CA GLY A 182 12.49 11.52 -21.53
C GLY A 182 13.22 10.60 -20.54
N ALA A 183 12.90 10.65 -19.25
CA ALA A 183 13.46 9.74 -18.26
C ALA A 183 13.01 8.28 -18.48
N ILE A 184 11.77 8.08 -18.88
CA ILE A 184 11.26 6.75 -19.25
C ILE A 184 12.00 6.21 -20.47
N ASP A 185 12.08 7.03 -21.52
CA ASP A 185 12.80 6.65 -22.75
C ASP A 185 14.26 6.32 -22.46
N TRP A 186 14.93 7.12 -21.62
CA TRP A 186 16.31 6.86 -21.21
C TRP A 186 16.47 5.49 -20.52
N ILE A 187 15.60 5.16 -19.56
CA ILE A 187 15.65 3.87 -18.85
C ILE A 187 15.46 2.71 -19.83
N LEU A 188 14.56 2.84 -20.81
CA LEU A 188 14.32 1.81 -21.82
C LEU A 188 15.53 1.59 -22.75
N THR A 189 16.43 2.56 -22.88
CA THR A 189 17.68 2.39 -23.66
C THR A 189 18.80 1.68 -22.90
N LEU A 190 18.64 1.45 -21.60
CA LEU A 190 19.63 0.77 -20.74
C LEU A 190 19.50 -0.76 -20.74
N GLN A 191 18.54 -1.32 -21.51
CA GLN A 191 18.31 -2.76 -21.60
C GLN A 191 19.30 -3.48 -22.50
#